data_71dd7426b1c3b1eeddde2de56ac56fb7
#
_entry.id   71dd7426b1c3b1eeddde2de56ac56fb7
#
_cell.length_a   1.000
_cell.length_b   1.000
_cell.length_c   1.000
_cell.angle_alpha   90.00
_cell.angle_beta   90.00
_cell.angle_gamma   90.00
#
_symmetry.space_group_name_H-M   'P 1'
#
loop_
_entity.id
_entity.type
_entity.pdbx_description
1 polymer ?
#
loop_
_entity_poly.entity_id
_entity_poly.type
_entity_poly.pdbx_seq_one_letter_code
_entity_poly.pdbx_strand_id
1 'polypeptide(L)'
;MDAFRAFRFVIFSVILFFGIFLGEAGFSTESPSETLREKKKPEIWVVNPWIHYITSFIGGEEVSVYPLFSWEGTLTFSGKSSLPAGAIIIALDKEEAEKIPLGYELQNLRHLFRSIPTLQGKGNPMYLDPPTMSLLGQKVLVTLSSLFPEHYIYFQRNLAEFESRMESTVDMGRKMLRTVGIVNFAGSYAFWIRAAAIQEIRPSEDRMAQILQEEGKTLLFQTLEASLEKGHVVVTDESMPPEVQEMVGKQRNGIVLRFPSLAEEREDVFLFLYEQYLAILNRYNQLQRKTGAL
;
A
#
# COMPACT_ATOMS: atom_id res chain seq x y z
N MET A 1 36.27 15.84 -34.20
CA MET A 1 36.41 16.11 -32.76
C MET A 1 36.23 17.61 -32.47
N ASP A 2 35.33 18.33 -33.20
CA ASP A 2 35.20 19.82 -33.11
C ASP A 2 33.76 20.35 -33.10
N ALA A 3 32.76 19.45 -33.01
CA ALA A 3 31.33 19.89 -32.97
C ALA A 3 30.76 20.08 -31.55
N PHE A 4 31.53 19.77 -30.50
CA PHE A 4 31.05 19.80 -29.11
C PHE A 4 31.43 21.05 -28.30
N ARG A 5 32.23 21.96 -28.92
CA ARG A 5 32.69 23.21 -28.29
C ARG A 5 31.83 24.45 -28.61
N ALA A 6 30.99 24.39 -29.63
CA ALA A 6 30.18 25.54 -30.04
C ALA A 6 28.87 25.73 -29.25
N PHE A 7 28.42 24.73 -28.51
CA PHE A 7 27.11 24.78 -27.80
C PHE A 7 27.16 25.38 -26.39
N ARG A 8 28.33 25.68 -25.85
CA ARG A 8 28.50 26.23 -24.50
C ARG A 8 28.57 27.77 -24.42
N PHE A 9 28.61 28.48 -25.53
CA PHE A 9 28.76 29.95 -25.53
C PHE A 9 27.48 30.75 -25.77
N VAL A 10 26.36 30.11 -26.12
CA VAL A 10 25.09 30.80 -26.43
C VAL A 10 24.21 30.99 -25.20
N ILE A 11 24.39 30.23 -24.09
CA ILE A 11 23.53 30.30 -22.90
C ILE A 11 23.99 31.41 -21.92
N PHE A 12 25.21 31.92 -22.05
CA PHE A 12 25.73 32.93 -21.10
C PHE A 12 25.46 34.40 -21.50
N SER A 13 24.90 34.68 -22.68
CA SER A 13 24.72 36.03 -23.21
C SER A 13 23.31 36.62 -23.03
N VAL A 14 22.34 35.88 -22.50
CA VAL A 14 20.94 36.36 -22.35
C VAL A 14 20.63 36.85 -20.90
N ILE A 15 21.54 36.67 -19.94
CA ILE A 15 21.30 37.05 -18.54
C ILE A 15 21.80 38.46 -18.20
N LEU A 16 22.46 39.17 -19.13
CA LEU A 16 23.12 40.47 -18.83
C LEU A 16 22.39 41.71 -19.35
N PHE A 17 21.13 41.63 -19.76
CA PHE A 17 20.43 42.83 -20.33
C PHE A 17 19.10 43.20 -19.62
N PHE A 18 18.88 42.77 -18.37
CA PHE A 18 17.67 43.13 -17.62
C PHE A 18 17.96 43.80 -16.25
N GLY A 19 18.92 44.65 -16.21
CA GLY A 19 19.22 45.35 -14.97
C GLY A 19 19.66 46.77 -15.22
N ILE A 20 18.79 47.72 -15.59
CA ILE A 20 18.86 49.17 -15.32
C ILE A 20 17.51 49.77 -15.74
N PHE A 21 16.55 49.77 -14.81
CA PHE A 21 15.49 50.79 -14.73
C PHE A 21 15.04 50.85 -13.26
N LEU A 22 15.84 51.54 -12.44
CA LEU A 22 15.45 51.97 -11.10
C LEU A 22 14.81 53.35 -11.24
N GLY A 23 13.50 53.35 -11.39
CA GLY A 23 12.68 54.55 -11.15
C GLY A 23 12.27 54.53 -9.67
N GLU A 24 12.71 55.51 -8.89
CA GLU A 24 12.26 55.75 -7.53
C GLU A 24 10.75 56.12 -7.55
N ALA A 25 9.89 55.14 -7.30
CA ALA A 25 8.54 55.37 -6.86
C ALA A 25 8.44 54.90 -5.41
N GLY A 26 8.32 55.85 -4.48
CA GLY A 26 8.12 55.61 -3.06
C GLY A 26 6.82 54.77 -2.85
N PHE A 27 6.97 53.47 -2.79
CA PHE A 27 5.93 52.56 -2.32
C PHE A 27 6.08 52.45 -0.81
N SER A 28 5.10 53.04 -0.12
CA SER A 28 4.81 52.78 1.29
C SER A 28 4.61 51.26 1.45
N THR A 29 5.59 50.58 2.01
CA THR A 29 5.49 49.17 2.38
C THR A 29 4.66 49.06 3.65
N GLU A 30 3.34 49.17 3.53
CA GLU A 30 2.47 48.46 4.44
C GLU A 30 2.63 46.96 4.12
N SER A 31 3.47 46.28 4.89
CA SER A 31 3.50 44.83 4.94
C SER A 31 2.12 44.33 5.40
N PRO A 32 1.34 43.70 4.54
CA PRO A 32 0.28 42.86 5.06
C PRO A 32 0.99 41.66 5.68
N SER A 33 1.17 41.69 6.99
CA SER A 33 1.37 40.46 7.75
C SER A 33 0.06 39.68 7.72
N GLU A 34 -0.36 39.26 6.56
CA GLU A 34 -1.19 38.08 6.42
C GLU A 34 -0.35 36.92 6.96
N THR A 35 -0.43 36.72 8.27
CA THR A 35 -0.19 35.40 8.84
C THR A 35 -0.98 34.44 7.97
N LEU A 36 -0.28 33.74 7.06
CA LEU A 36 -0.79 32.57 6.36
C LEU A 36 -1.23 31.62 7.47
N ARG A 37 -2.50 31.72 7.87
CA ARG A 37 -3.14 30.70 8.67
C ARG A 37 -3.06 29.45 7.81
N GLU A 38 -2.10 28.60 8.13
CA GLU A 38 -1.97 27.27 7.52
C GLU A 38 -3.35 26.64 7.57
N LYS A 39 -4.01 26.55 6.42
CA LYS A 39 -5.38 26.06 6.33
C LYS A 39 -5.34 24.60 6.80
N LYS A 40 -5.84 24.34 8.00
CA LYS A 40 -5.84 22.98 8.58
C LYS A 40 -6.44 22.03 7.56
N LYS A 41 -5.66 21.04 7.13
CA LYS A 41 -6.10 20.02 6.16
C LYS A 41 -7.29 19.25 6.75
N PRO A 42 -8.28 18.89 5.94
CA PRO A 42 -9.36 18.01 6.38
C PRO A 42 -8.81 16.68 6.89
N GLU A 43 -9.32 16.24 8.03
CA GLU A 43 -8.94 14.97 8.64
C GLU A 43 -9.90 13.86 8.21
N ILE A 44 -9.35 12.78 7.64
CA ILE A 44 -10.10 11.60 7.20
C ILE A 44 -9.61 10.40 7.99
N TRP A 45 -10.53 9.67 8.56
CA TRP A 45 -10.26 8.43 9.28
C TRP A 45 -10.71 7.24 8.44
N VAL A 46 -9.86 6.26 8.25
CA VAL A 46 -10.13 5.11 7.39
C VAL A 46 -10.10 3.84 8.22
N VAL A 47 -11.13 3.01 8.09
CA VAL A 47 -11.28 1.82 8.93
C VAL A 47 -10.18 0.81 8.64
N ASN A 48 -9.94 0.49 7.38
CA ASN A 48 -8.98 -0.52 6.97
C ASN A 48 -7.60 0.07 6.64
N PRO A 49 -6.49 -0.51 7.15
CA PRO A 49 -5.14 -0.03 6.84
C PRO A 49 -4.77 -0.01 5.35
N TRP A 50 -5.22 -0.98 4.53
CA TRP A 50 -4.96 -0.94 3.09
C TRP A 50 -5.70 0.21 2.39
N ILE A 51 -6.95 0.46 2.79
CA ILE A 51 -7.71 1.60 2.27
C ILE A 51 -7.07 2.92 2.75
N HIS A 52 -6.46 2.94 3.94
CA HIS A 52 -5.70 4.10 4.42
C HIS A 52 -4.58 4.45 3.42
N TYR A 53 -3.75 3.49 2.98
CA TYR A 53 -2.68 3.76 2.00
C TYR A 53 -3.22 4.26 0.67
N ILE A 54 -4.30 3.64 0.14
CA ILE A 54 -4.92 4.08 -1.11
C ILE A 54 -5.48 5.51 -0.97
N THR A 55 -6.15 5.79 0.15
CA THR A 55 -6.74 7.12 0.41
C THR A 55 -5.67 8.18 0.62
N SER A 56 -4.59 7.85 1.34
CA SER A 56 -3.43 8.74 1.55
C SER A 56 -2.74 9.07 0.24
N PHE A 57 -2.55 8.08 -0.64
CA PHE A 57 -1.91 8.30 -1.94
C PHE A 57 -2.76 9.22 -2.83
N ILE A 58 -4.07 8.93 -2.96
CA ILE A 58 -4.96 9.71 -3.83
C ILE A 58 -5.23 11.09 -3.23
N GLY A 59 -5.42 11.19 -1.93
CA GLY A 59 -5.66 12.44 -1.21
C GLY A 59 -4.43 13.36 -1.17
N GLY A 60 -3.24 12.78 -1.12
CA GLY A 60 -1.96 13.47 -1.18
C GLY A 60 -1.84 14.58 -0.12
N GLU A 61 -1.46 15.78 -0.55
CA GLU A 61 -1.25 16.90 0.35
C GLU A 61 -2.54 17.66 0.72
N GLU A 62 -3.66 17.37 0.08
CA GLU A 62 -4.91 18.10 0.28
C GLU A 62 -5.71 17.60 1.50
N VAL A 63 -5.45 16.39 1.99
CA VAL A 63 -6.11 15.78 3.14
C VAL A 63 -5.10 15.11 4.07
N SER A 64 -5.42 15.03 5.35
CA SER A 64 -4.67 14.22 6.33
C SER A 64 -5.46 12.94 6.59
N VAL A 65 -4.86 11.79 6.31
CA VAL A 65 -5.53 10.49 6.42
C VAL A 65 -4.94 9.70 7.58
N TYR A 66 -5.80 9.14 8.42
CA TYR A 66 -5.42 8.39 9.61
C TYR A 66 -6.08 7.01 9.59
N PRO A 67 -5.35 5.94 9.92
CA PRO A 67 -5.96 4.63 10.09
C PRO A 67 -6.76 4.58 11.40
N LEU A 68 -7.95 4.02 11.35
CA LEU A 68 -8.79 3.83 12.55
C LEU A 68 -8.37 2.56 13.31
N PHE A 69 -7.96 1.52 12.59
CA PHE A 69 -7.48 0.27 13.15
C PHE A 69 -6.03 -0.04 12.73
N SER A 70 -5.31 -0.75 13.60
CA SER A 70 -4.01 -1.35 13.26
C SER A 70 -4.20 -2.64 12.44
N TRP A 71 -3.08 -3.22 12.02
CA TRP A 71 -3.08 -4.52 11.34
C TRP A 71 -3.67 -5.65 12.19
N GLU A 72 -3.52 -5.59 13.52
CA GLU A 72 -4.07 -6.55 14.45
C GLU A 72 -5.57 -6.30 14.77
N GLY A 73 -6.19 -5.33 14.11
CA GLY A 73 -7.58 -4.97 14.38
C GLY A 73 -7.79 -4.18 15.67
N THR A 74 -6.72 -3.67 16.27
CA THR A 74 -6.78 -2.80 17.46
C THR A 74 -6.98 -1.35 17.03
N LEU A 75 -7.78 -0.59 17.77
CA LEU A 75 -7.96 0.85 17.53
C LEU A 75 -6.64 1.60 17.71
N THR A 76 -6.22 2.35 16.68
CA THR A 76 -4.90 3.01 16.63
C THR A 76 -4.84 4.31 17.42
N PHE A 77 -5.98 4.94 17.70
CA PHE A 77 -5.95 6.20 18.45
C PHE A 77 -5.91 5.96 19.95
N SER A 78 -4.78 5.42 20.40
CA SER A 78 -4.48 5.28 21.82
C SER A 78 -4.42 6.67 22.49
N GLY A 79 -5.32 6.94 23.41
CA GLY A 79 -5.32 8.16 24.25
C GLY A 79 -6.37 9.21 23.93
N LYS A 80 -7.14 9.09 22.86
CA LYS A 80 -8.33 9.90 22.60
C LYS A 80 -9.58 9.05 22.76
N SER A 81 -10.45 9.41 23.68
CA SER A 81 -11.72 8.71 23.93
C SER A 81 -12.77 8.93 22.83
N SER A 82 -12.49 9.80 21.85
CA SER A 82 -13.43 10.14 20.78
C SER A 82 -12.69 10.66 19.54
N LEU A 83 -13.28 10.45 18.37
CA LEU A 83 -12.85 11.11 17.14
C LEU A 83 -13.09 12.62 17.26
N PRO A 84 -12.32 13.46 16.52
CA PRO A 84 -12.59 14.88 16.43
C PRO A 84 -14.04 15.14 15.98
N ALA A 85 -14.69 16.18 16.53
CA ALA A 85 -16.02 16.58 16.08
C ALA A 85 -15.99 16.88 14.57
N GLY A 86 -16.93 16.26 13.83
CA GLY A 86 -17.00 16.41 12.37
C GLY A 86 -16.00 15.56 11.59
N ALA A 87 -15.25 14.65 12.21
CA ALA A 87 -14.35 13.74 11.53
C ALA A 87 -15.07 12.95 10.42
N ILE A 88 -14.44 12.87 9.26
CA ILE A 88 -14.93 12.07 8.14
C ILE A 88 -14.39 10.65 8.32
N ILE A 89 -15.26 9.65 8.24
CA ILE A 89 -14.86 8.25 8.34
C ILE A 89 -15.15 7.57 7.00
N ILE A 90 -14.17 6.83 6.48
CA ILE A 90 -14.30 6.00 5.29
C ILE A 90 -14.20 4.53 5.70
N ALA A 91 -15.22 3.76 5.39
CA ALA A 91 -15.26 2.31 5.52
C ALA A 91 -15.46 1.67 4.14
N LEU A 92 -15.02 0.43 3.99
CA LEU A 92 -15.22 -0.33 2.76
C LEU A 92 -16.72 -0.46 2.47
N ASP A 93 -17.46 -0.97 3.47
CA ASP A 93 -18.89 -1.20 3.40
C ASP A 93 -19.53 -1.11 4.80
N LYS A 94 -20.78 -1.51 4.91
CA LYS A 94 -21.53 -1.51 6.17
C LYS A 94 -20.95 -2.50 7.19
N GLU A 95 -20.52 -3.68 6.77
CA GLU A 95 -19.98 -4.72 7.65
C GLU A 95 -18.66 -4.27 8.28
N GLU A 96 -17.81 -3.61 7.51
CA GLU A 96 -16.58 -3.02 8.05
C GLU A 96 -16.89 -1.88 9.01
N ALA A 97 -17.87 -1.05 8.72
CA ALA A 97 -18.28 0.05 9.60
C ALA A 97 -18.85 -0.45 10.95
N GLU A 98 -19.48 -1.61 10.99
CA GLU A 98 -20.00 -2.23 12.21
C GLU A 98 -18.89 -2.63 13.22
N LYS A 99 -17.63 -2.70 12.77
CA LYS A 99 -16.46 -2.92 13.63
C LYS A 99 -16.10 -1.70 14.47
N ILE A 100 -16.60 -0.52 14.11
CA ILE A 100 -16.35 0.72 14.86
C ILE A 100 -17.15 0.63 16.17
N PRO A 101 -16.50 0.83 17.33
CA PRO A 101 -17.19 0.72 18.61
C PRO A 101 -18.38 1.68 18.73
N LEU A 102 -19.45 1.24 19.41
CA LEU A 102 -20.60 2.08 19.74
C LEU A 102 -20.15 3.30 20.55
N GLY A 103 -20.76 4.46 20.27
CA GLY A 103 -20.45 5.72 20.96
C GLY A 103 -19.68 6.73 20.11
N TYR A 104 -19.24 6.35 18.90
CA TYR A 104 -18.72 7.32 17.93
C TYR A 104 -19.86 7.97 17.14
N GLU A 105 -19.79 9.29 16.96
CA GLU A 105 -20.71 9.99 16.07
C GLU A 105 -20.36 9.65 14.61
N LEU A 106 -21.14 8.76 13.99
CA LEU A 106 -20.95 8.32 12.62
C LEU A 106 -21.65 9.22 11.59
N GLN A 107 -21.89 10.49 11.93
CA GLN A 107 -22.62 11.43 11.06
C GLN A 107 -21.98 11.62 9.67
N ASN A 108 -20.65 11.52 9.63
CA ASN A 108 -19.87 11.68 8.39
C ASN A 108 -19.26 10.36 7.88
N LEU A 109 -19.90 9.23 8.18
CA LEU A 109 -19.50 7.94 7.66
C LEU A 109 -19.78 7.85 6.14
N ARG A 110 -18.79 7.42 5.38
CA ARG A 110 -18.87 7.15 3.96
C ARG A 110 -18.49 5.70 3.68
N HIS A 111 -19.31 5.01 2.92
CA HIS A 111 -19.02 3.66 2.44
C HIS A 111 -18.50 3.75 1.01
N LEU A 112 -17.38 3.09 0.72
CA LEU A 112 -16.88 2.97 -0.65
C LEU A 112 -17.83 2.14 -1.52
N PHE A 113 -18.47 1.15 -0.91
CA PHE A 113 -19.48 0.31 -1.55
C PHE A 113 -20.74 0.20 -0.70
N ARG A 114 -21.89 0.07 -1.35
CA ARG A 114 -23.17 -0.19 -0.64
C ARG A 114 -23.29 -1.66 -0.19
N SER A 115 -22.81 -2.57 -1.01
CA SER A 115 -22.63 -3.99 -0.70
C SER A 115 -21.60 -4.57 -1.65
N ILE A 116 -20.79 -5.52 -1.19
CA ILE A 116 -19.78 -6.20 -2.00
C ILE A 116 -20.08 -7.70 -1.94
N PRO A 117 -20.91 -8.25 -2.84
CA PRO A 117 -21.23 -9.68 -2.82
C PRO A 117 -20.03 -10.58 -3.09
N THR A 118 -18.97 -10.05 -3.71
CA THR A 118 -17.90 -10.83 -4.33
C THR A 118 -16.53 -10.72 -3.63
N LEU A 119 -16.33 -9.71 -2.79
CA LEU A 119 -15.08 -9.58 -2.02
C LEU A 119 -15.12 -10.34 -0.68
N GLN A 120 -16.30 -10.85 -0.33
CA GLN A 120 -16.54 -11.69 0.84
C GLN A 120 -16.37 -13.18 0.50
N GLY A 121 -15.17 -13.56 0.01
CA GLY A 121 -14.73 -14.92 0.25
C GLY A 121 -14.62 -15.12 1.77
N LYS A 122 -14.83 -16.34 2.27
CA LYS A 122 -14.59 -16.71 3.68
C LYS A 122 -13.07 -16.60 4.00
N GLY A 123 -12.49 -15.43 3.81
CA GLY A 123 -11.07 -15.17 3.95
C GLY A 123 -10.79 -13.68 3.75
N ASN A 124 -9.57 -13.26 3.97
CA ASN A 124 -9.16 -11.87 3.84
C ASN A 124 -9.65 -11.22 2.55
N PRO A 125 -10.21 -10.02 2.61
CA PRO A 125 -10.58 -9.25 1.44
C PRO A 125 -9.39 -9.10 0.49
N MET A 126 -9.65 -9.16 -0.81
CA MET A 126 -8.62 -9.09 -1.86
C MET A 126 -8.05 -7.67 -2.05
N TYR A 127 -7.68 -7.01 -0.94
CA TYR A 127 -7.20 -5.61 -0.99
C TYR A 127 -5.97 -5.43 -1.88
N LEU A 128 -5.08 -6.42 -1.93
CA LEU A 128 -3.85 -6.42 -2.71
C LEU A 128 -3.95 -7.17 -4.05
N ASP A 129 -5.16 -7.44 -4.52
CA ASP A 129 -5.38 -7.88 -5.89
C ASP A 129 -5.34 -6.65 -6.81
N PRO A 130 -4.45 -6.56 -7.82
CA PRO A 130 -4.29 -5.35 -8.62
C PRO A 130 -5.58 -4.79 -9.24
N PRO A 131 -6.46 -5.60 -9.88
CA PRO A 131 -7.76 -5.11 -10.33
C PRO A 131 -8.62 -4.54 -9.20
N THR A 132 -8.61 -5.17 -8.03
CA THR A 132 -9.35 -4.71 -6.86
C THR A 132 -8.76 -3.40 -6.30
N MET A 133 -7.44 -3.26 -6.28
CA MET A 133 -6.77 -2.00 -5.89
C MET A 133 -7.17 -0.84 -6.78
N SER A 134 -7.22 -1.03 -8.11
CA SER A 134 -7.68 -0.01 -9.05
C SER A 134 -9.14 0.37 -8.80
N LEU A 135 -10.02 -0.61 -8.60
CA LEU A 135 -11.43 -0.36 -8.26
C LEU A 135 -11.58 0.42 -6.94
N LEU A 136 -10.82 0.06 -5.91
CA LEU A 136 -10.79 0.78 -4.64
C LEU A 136 -10.31 2.23 -4.84
N GLY A 137 -9.25 2.43 -5.61
CA GLY A 137 -8.75 3.76 -5.96
C GLY A 137 -9.81 4.63 -6.63
N GLN A 138 -10.56 4.08 -7.59
CA GLN A 138 -11.66 4.78 -8.24
C GLN A 138 -12.79 5.15 -7.26
N LYS A 139 -13.11 4.26 -6.31
CA LYS A 139 -14.11 4.55 -5.27
C LYS A 139 -13.64 5.63 -4.30
N VAL A 140 -12.38 5.60 -3.93
CA VAL A 140 -11.74 6.65 -3.11
C VAL A 140 -11.79 7.99 -3.85
N LEU A 141 -11.40 8.03 -5.14
CA LEU A 141 -11.51 9.26 -5.96
C LEU A 141 -12.93 9.83 -5.93
N VAL A 142 -13.95 9.01 -6.18
CA VAL A 142 -15.35 9.46 -6.17
C VAL A 142 -15.74 10.02 -4.80
N THR A 143 -15.34 9.35 -3.73
CA THR A 143 -15.63 9.76 -2.35
C THR A 143 -14.94 11.09 -2.02
N LEU A 144 -13.64 11.20 -2.26
CA LEU A 144 -12.87 12.42 -2.00
C LEU A 144 -13.39 13.60 -2.84
N SER A 145 -13.70 13.37 -4.12
CA SER A 145 -14.23 14.41 -5.01
C SER A 145 -15.63 14.88 -4.62
N SER A 146 -16.43 14.02 -4.00
CA SER A 146 -17.73 14.42 -3.47
C SER A 146 -17.62 15.28 -2.20
N LEU A 147 -16.56 15.09 -1.43
CA LEU A 147 -16.27 15.83 -0.20
C LEU A 147 -15.53 17.14 -0.48
N PHE A 148 -14.65 17.13 -1.47
CA PHE A 148 -13.74 18.22 -1.81
C PHE A 148 -13.70 18.43 -3.35
N PRO A 149 -14.79 18.90 -3.96
CA PRO A 149 -14.90 19.00 -5.42
C PRO A 149 -13.86 19.92 -6.04
N GLU A 150 -13.35 20.92 -5.29
CA GLU A 150 -12.30 21.83 -5.72
C GLU A 150 -10.96 21.13 -6.01
N HIS A 151 -10.71 19.97 -5.40
CA HIS A 151 -9.49 19.18 -5.56
C HIS A 151 -9.63 18.01 -6.54
N TYR A 152 -10.73 17.88 -7.27
CA TYR A 152 -11.02 16.76 -8.19
C TYR A 152 -9.86 16.44 -9.14
N ILE A 153 -9.34 17.46 -9.84
CA ILE A 153 -8.25 17.27 -10.82
C ILE A 153 -6.97 16.77 -10.16
N TYR A 154 -6.69 17.23 -8.94
CA TYR A 154 -5.54 16.76 -8.16
C TYR A 154 -5.69 15.28 -7.80
N PHE A 155 -6.83 14.88 -7.27
CA PHE A 155 -7.11 13.49 -6.92
C PHE A 155 -7.12 12.56 -8.14
N GLN A 156 -7.65 13.03 -9.27
CA GLN A 156 -7.65 12.27 -10.52
C GLN A 156 -6.23 12.01 -11.03
N ARG A 157 -5.34 12.99 -10.98
CA ARG A 157 -3.94 12.83 -11.32
C ARG A 157 -3.24 11.82 -10.41
N ASN A 158 -3.49 11.92 -9.11
CA ASN A 158 -2.91 11.00 -8.14
C ASN A 158 -3.43 9.56 -8.31
N LEU A 159 -4.70 9.37 -8.70
CA LEU A 159 -5.22 8.05 -9.05
C LEU A 159 -4.50 7.48 -10.28
N ALA A 160 -4.30 8.27 -11.33
CA ALA A 160 -3.58 7.81 -12.52
C ALA A 160 -2.13 7.42 -12.19
N GLU A 161 -1.46 8.17 -11.31
CA GLU A 161 -0.12 7.83 -10.82
C GLU A 161 -0.15 6.55 -9.96
N PHE A 162 -1.14 6.39 -9.09
CA PHE A 162 -1.34 5.18 -8.28
C PHE A 162 -1.45 3.94 -9.17
N GLU A 163 -2.32 3.97 -10.19
CA GLU A 163 -2.52 2.85 -11.12
C GLU A 163 -1.24 2.54 -11.92
N SER A 164 -0.55 3.56 -12.41
CA SER A 164 0.72 3.41 -13.14
C SER A 164 1.83 2.80 -12.27
N ARG A 165 1.95 3.23 -11.02
CA ARG A 165 2.95 2.69 -10.08
C ARG A 165 2.62 1.25 -9.67
N MET A 166 1.35 0.95 -9.45
CA MET A 166 0.88 -0.42 -9.17
C MET A 166 1.25 -1.37 -10.32
N GLU A 167 0.91 -1.01 -11.55
CA GLU A 167 1.23 -1.81 -12.74
C GLU A 167 2.75 -2.02 -12.89
N SER A 168 3.52 -0.94 -12.76
CA SER A 168 4.98 -1.00 -12.84
C SER A 168 5.58 -1.92 -11.76
N THR A 169 5.05 -1.87 -10.54
CA THR A 169 5.52 -2.72 -9.44
C THR A 169 5.21 -4.20 -9.69
N VAL A 170 4.01 -4.51 -10.20
CA VAL A 170 3.64 -5.89 -10.58
C VAL A 170 4.51 -6.39 -11.71
N ASP A 171 4.79 -5.58 -12.72
CA ASP A 171 5.66 -5.97 -13.85
C ASP A 171 7.11 -6.22 -13.41
N MET A 172 7.61 -5.43 -12.46
CA MET A 172 8.91 -5.71 -11.84
C MET A 172 8.88 -7.04 -11.09
N GLY A 173 7.82 -7.30 -10.32
CA GLY A 173 7.60 -8.58 -9.65
C GLY A 173 7.60 -9.76 -10.63
N ARG A 174 6.92 -9.65 -11.76
CA ARG A 174 6.91 -10.69 -12.83
C ARG A 174 8.30 -10.99 -13.38
N LYS A 175 9.11 -9.96 -13.58
CA LYS A 175 10.50 -10.14 -14.04
C LYS A 175 11.36 -10.83 -12.99
N MET A 176 11.21 -10.43 -11.71
CA MET A 176 11.99 -10.95 -10.60
C MET A 176 11.62 -12.39 -10.24
N LEU A 177 10.34 -12.72 -10.25
CA LEU A 177 9.82 -14.02 -9.80
C LEU A 177 9.59 -15.01 -10.96
N ARG A 178 10.03 -14.70 -12.16
CA ARG A 178 9.77 -15.50 -13.37
C ARG A 178 10.16 -16.98 -13.24
N THR A 179 11.28 -17.26 -12.57
CA THR A 179 11.84 -18.61 -12.42
C THR A 179 11.72 -19.14 -10.99
N VAL A 180 11.08 -18.38 -10.10
CA VAL A 180 10.95 -18.73 -8.68
C VAL A 180 9.73 -19.60 -8.49
N GLY A 181 9.91 -20.84 -8.05
CA GLY A 181 8.82 -21.70 -7.58
C GLY A 181 8.37 -21.23 -6.19
N ILE A 182 7.10 -20.94 -6.04
CA ILE A 182 6.52 -20.39 -4.81
C ILE A 182 5.37 -21.26 -4.32
N VAL A 183 5.42 -21.65 -3.04
CA VAL A 183 4.27 -22.19 -2.31
C VAL A 183 3.70 -21.07 -1.45
N ASN A 184 2.50 -20.62 -1.79
CA ASN A 184 1.89 -19.39 -1.27
C ASN A 184 0.89 -19.68 -0.16
N PHE A 185 1.29 -19.50 1.10
CA PHE A 185 0.43 -19.54 2.28
C PHE A 185 0.03 -18.14 2.78
N ALA A 186 0.41 -17.07 2.07
CA ALA A 186 0.06 -15.73 2.48
C ALA A 186 -1.47 -15.53 2.50
N GLY A 187 -1.94 -14.75 3.46
CA GLY A 187 -3.31 -14.30 3.55
C GLY A 187 -3.51 -13.02 2.74
N SER A 188 -3.02 -11.91 3.26
CA SER A 188 -3.19 -10.57 2.66
C SER A 188 -2.42 -10.40 1.34
N TYR A 189 -1.20 -10.95 1.23
CA TYR A 189 -0.38 -10.86 0.02
C TYR A 189 -0.69 -11.91 -1.05
N ALA A 190 -1.65 -12.80 -0.82
CA ALA A 190 -1.90 -13.94 -1.71
C ALA A 190 -2.06 -13.53 -3.17
N PHE A 191 -2.91 -12.56 -3.44
CA PHE A 191 -3.21 -12.11 -4.80
C PHE A 191 -2.10 -11.24 -5.39
N TRP A 192 -1.39 -10.48 -4.56
CA TRP A 192 -0.22 -9.70 -4.97
C TRP A 192 0.90 -10.61 -5.48
N ILE A 193 1.19 -11.69 -4.76
CA ILE A 193 2.16 -12.71 -5.18
C ILE A 193 1.69 -13.37 -6.47
N ARG A 194 0.43 -13.79 -6.56
CA ARG A 194 -0.16 -14.42 -7.74
C ARG A 194 -0.07 -13.55 -8.99
N ALA A 195 -0.25 -12.25 -8.86
CA ALA A 195 -0.16 -11.31 -9.98
C ALA A 195 1.25 -11.26 -10.62
N ALA A 196 2.29 -11.61 -9.86
CA ALA A 196 3.69 -11.58 -10.29
C ALA A 196 4.30 -12.97 -10.52
N ALA A 197 3.92 -13.99 -9.76
CA ALA A 197 4.56 -15.31 -9.80
C ALA A 197 3.95 -16.21 -10.88
N ILE A 198 4.78 -16.70 -11.81
CA ILE A 198 4.37 -17.64 -12.87
C ILE A 198 4.23 -19.06 -12.32
N GLN A 199 5.11 -19.44 -11.37
CA GLN A 199 5.16 -20.78 -10.79
C GLN A 199 4.65 -20.73 -9.33
N GLU A 200 3.41 -20.28 -9.15
CA GLU A 200 2.76 -20.23 -7.85
C GLU A 200 1.90 -21.47 -7.62
N ILE A 201 2.09 -22.08 -6.46
CA ILE A 201 1.26 -23.16 -5.94
C ILE A 201 0.58 -22.63 -4.68
N ARG A 202 -0.75 -22.44 -4.73
CA ARG A 202 -1.55 -22.10 -3.55
C ARG A 202 -2.39 -23.29 -3.15
N PRO A 203 -2.37 -23.72 -1.88
CA PRO A 203 -3.30 -24.74 -1.39
C PRO A 203 -4.75 -24.29 -1.62
N SER A 204 -5.64 -25.26 -1.89
CA SER A 204 -7.08 -24.97 -1.97
C SER A 204 -7.58 -24.40 -0.64
N GLU A 205 -8.73 -23.72 -0.65
CA GLU A 205 -9.32 -23.14 0.56
C GLU A 205 -9.57 -24.21 1.64
N ASP A 206 -10.07 -25.39 1.24
CA ASP A 206 -10.29 -26.51 2.18
C ASP A 206 -8.97 -26.98 2.80
N ARG A 207 -7.90 -27.05 2.01
CA ARG A 207 -6.58 -27.44 2.50
C ARG A 207 -5.97 -26.38 3.40
N MET A 208 -6.17 -25.10 3.08
CA MET A 208 -5.78 -24.01 3.95
C MET A 208 -6.54 -24.06 5.27
N ALA A 209 -7.86 -24.29 5.23
CA ALA A 209 -8.67 -24.44 6.44
C ALA A 209 -8.20 -25.61 7.32
N GLN A 210 -7.81 -26.74 6.72
CA GLN A 210 -7.23 -27.87 7.44
C GLN A 210 -5.87 -27.52 8.09
N ILE A 211 -5.00 -26.83 7.36
CA ILE A 211 -3.68 -26.40 7.87
C ILE A 211 -3.82 -25.45 9.05
N LEU A 212 -4.85 -24.62 9.06
CA LEU A 212 -5.12 -23.66 10.12
C LEU A 212 -5.76 -24.26 11.38
N GLN A 213 -6.15 -25.53 11.35
CA GLN A 213 -6.60 -26.28 12.54
C GLN A 213 -5.40 -26.84 13.30
N GLU A 214 -5.57 -27.09 14.62
CA GLU A 214 -4.49 -27.65 15.44
C GLU A 214 -3.90 -28.95 14.89
N GLU A 215 -4.74 -29.79 14.30
CA GLU A 215 -4.34 -31.06 13.66
C GLU A 215 -3.59 -30.86 12.34
N GLY A 216 -3.65 -29.67 11.75
CA GLY A 216 -3.04 -29.34 10.45
C GLY A 216 -1.52 -29.13 10.49
N LYS A 217 -0.88 -29.07 11.68
CA LYS A 217 0.56 -28.86 11.80
C LYS A 217 1.38 -29.91 11.06
N THR A 218 0.97 -31.17 11.11
CA THR A 218 1.61 -32.25 10.37
C THR A 218 1.53 -32.05 8.85
N LEU A 219 0.37 -31.63 8.36
CA LEU A 219 0.14 -31.36 6.94
C LEU A 219 0.97 -30.17 6.46
N LEU A 220 1.05 -29.10 7.27
CA LEU A 220 1.91 -27.96 7.00
C LEU A 220 3.37 -28.40 6.92
N PHE A 221 3.86 -29.14 7.92
CA PHE A 221 5.22 -29.65 7.94
C PHE A 221 5.58 -30.46 6.70
N GLN A 222 4.74 -31.44 6.33
CA GLN A 222 4.94 -32.23 5.11
C GLN A 222 4.99 -31.36 3.84
N THR A 223 4.17 -30.32 3.78
CA THR A 223 4.16 -29.39 2.64
C THR A 223 5.44 -28.56 2.59
N LEU A 224 5.96 -28.15 3.74
CA LEU A 224 7.22 -27.41 3.87
C LEU A 224 8.41 -28.27 3.40
N GLU A 225 8.51 -29.52 3.85
CA GLU A 225 9.55 -30.47 3.45
C GLU A 225 9.52 -30.74 1.94
N ALA A 226 8.34 -31.08 1.39
CA ALA A 226 8.18 -31.31 -0.05
C ALA A 226 8.52 -30.07 -0.91
N SER A 227 8.27 -28.86 -0.36
CA SER A 227 8.62 -27.61 -1.02
C SER A 227 10.15 -27.38 -1.02
N LEU A 228 10.81 -27.72 0.07
CA LEU A 228 12.27 -27.61 0.19
C LEU A 228 12.96 -28.56 -0.79
N GLU A 229 12.52 -29.80 -0.91
CA GLU A 229 13.05 -30.80 -1.86
C GLU A 229 12.95 -30.30 -3.31
N LYS A 230 11.89 -29.58 -3.64
CA LYS A 230 11.67 -29.00 -4.99
C LYS A 230 12.40 -27.67 -5.19
N GLY A 231 13.07 -27.14 -4.17
CA GLY A 231 13.72 -25.82 -4.24
C GLY A 231 12.75 -24.65 -4.32
N HIS A 232 11.51 -24.85 -3.89
CA HIS A 232 10.50 -23.78 -3.85
C HIS A 232 10.64 -22.91 -2.62
N VAL A 233 10.37 -21.62 -2.75
CA VAL A 233 10.23 -20.70 -1.61
C VAL A 233 8.83 -20.84 -1.03
N VAL A 234 8.71 -20.96 0.28
CA VAL A 234 7.42 -20.95 0.97
C VAL A 234 7.18 -19.56 1.55
N VAL A 235 6.06 -18.96 1.18
CA VAL A 235 5.71 -17.60 1.56
C VAL A 235 4.48 -17.60 2.43
N THR A 236 4.56 -16.90 3.56
CA THR A 236 3.43 -16.53 4.42
C THR A 236 3.51 -15.04 4.74
N ASP A 237 2.53 -14.50 5.45
CA ASP A 237 2.54 -13.10 5.90
C ASP A 237 1.99 -12.95 7.33
N GLU A 238 2.08 -11.74 7.87
CA GLU A 238 1.67 -11.41 9.24
C GLU A 238 0.16 -11.50 9.49
N SER A 239 -0.67 -11.68 8.44
CA SER A 239 -2.10 -11.96 8.62
C SER A 239 -2.40 -13.41 9.00
N MET A 240 -1.42 -14.28 8.86
CA MET A 240 -1.58 -15.70 9.19
C MET A 240 -1.36 -15.95 10.69
N PRO A 241 -1.92 -17.06 11.25
CA PRO A 241 -1.69 -17.39 12.66
C PRO A 241 -0.20 -17.44 13.03
N PRO A 242 0.18 -17.01 14.24
CA PRO A 242 1.59 -16.97 14.67
C PRO A 242 2.30 -18.32 14.54
N GLU A 243 1.60 -19.43 14.75
CA GLU A 243 2.17 -20.78 14.62
C GLU A 243 2.57 -21.08 13.16
N VAL A 244 1.78 -20.65 12.19
CA VAL A 244 2.09 -20.81 10.75
C VAL A 244 3.29 -19.93 10.40
N GLN A 245 3.29 -18.68 10.87
CA GLN A 245 4.41 -17.75 10.67
C GLN A 245 5.71 -18.33 11.25
N GLU A 246 5.67 -18.87 12.48
CA GLU A 246 6.82 -19.46 13.13
C GLU A 246 7.34 -20.71 12.39
N MET A 247 6.43 -21.62 12.01
CA MET A 247 6.80 -22.83 11.28
C MET A 247 7.43 -22.51 9.94
N VAL A 248 6.84 -21.59 9.15
CA VAL A 248 7.41 -21.14 7.88
C VAL A 248 8.72 -20.40 8.08
N GLY A 249 8.78 -19.46 9.04
CA GLY A 249 9.96 -18.64 9.29
C GLY A 249 11.20 -19.44 9.75
N LYS A 250 11.01 -20.58 10.42
CA LYS A 250 12.09 -21.51 10.83
C LYS A 250 12.62 -22.34 9.66
N GLN A 251 11.87 -22.49 8.57
CA GLN A 251 12.32 -23.24 7.42
C GLN A 251 13.36 -22.50 6.61
N ARG A 252 14.32 -23.25 6.07
CA ARG A 252 15.40 -22.71 5.25
C ARG A 252 14.89 -22.01 3.96
N ASN A 253 13.76 -22.46 3.42
CA ASN A 253 13.11 -21.92 2.24
C ASN A 253 11.90 -21.03 2.59
N GLY A 254 11.61 -20.82 3.87
CA GLY A 254 10.46 -20.04 4.32
C GLY A 254 10.75 -18.55 4.41
N ILE A 255 9.72 -17.74 4.18
CA ILE A 255 9.73 -16.29 4.39
C ILE A 255 8.37 -15.83 4.92
N VAL A 256 8.41 -14.93 5.90
CA VAL A 256 7.24 -14.23 6.43
C VAL A 256 7.28 -12.79 5.91
N LEU A 257 6.30 -12.39 5.11
CA LEU A 257 6.15 -11.03 4.60
C LEU A 257 5.52 -10.16 5.68
N ARG A 258 6.01 -8.92 5.80
CA ARG A 258 5.56 -7.97 6.81
C ARG A 258 4.51 -7.03 6.27
N PHE A 259 3.77 -6.38 7.16
CA PHE A 259 2.93 -5.25 6.82
C PHE A 259 3.73 -3.93 6.86
N PRO A 260 3.32 -2.93 6.07
CA PRO A 260 3.93 -1.61 6.13
C PRO A 260 3.63 -0.93 7.48
N SER A 261 4.52 -0.02 7.89
CA SER A 261 4.36 0.72 9.14
C SER A 261 3.25 1.77 9.04
N LEU A 262 2.26 1.72 9.92
CA LEU A 262 1.23 2.77 10.00
C LEU A 262 1.70 4.04 10.74
N ALA A 263 2.87 3.99 11.38
CA ALA A 263 3.45 5.11 12.12
C ALA A 263 4.25 6.06 11.25
N GLU A 264 4.70 5.62 10.08
CA GLU A 264 5.47 6.43 9.14
C GLU A 264 4.50 7.13 8.17
N GLU A 265 4.29 8.42 8.36
CA GLU A 265 3.34 9.23 7.57
C GLU A 265 3.57 9.21 6.05
N ARG A 266 4.69 8.65 5.57
CA ARG A 266 5.11 8.70 4.16
C ARG A 266 5.77 7.41 3.66
N GLU A 267 5.48 6.28 4.25
CA GLU A 267 5.98 5.03 3.67
C GLU A 267 5.39 4.85 2.27
N ASP A 268 6.27 4.78 1.28
CA ASP A 268 5.87 4.53 -0.10
C ASP A 268 5.40 3.07 -0.25
N VAL A 269 4.09 2.89 -0.26
CA VAL A 269 3.47 1.56 -0.31
C VAL A 269 3.95 0.74 -1.51
N PHE A 270 4.24 1.36 -2.67
CA PHE A 270 4.70 0.62 -3.85
C PHE A 270 6.16 0.21 -3.73
N LEU A 271 7.01 1.04 -3.13
CA LEU A 271 8.37 0.65 -2.78
C LEU A 271 8.35 -0.50 -1.78
N PHE A 272 7.52 -0.40 -0.75
CA PHE A 272 7.35 -1.47 0.23
C PHE A 272 6.86 -2.77 -0.42
N LEU A 273 5.86 -2.73 -1.28
CA LEU A 273 5.34 -3.90 -2.01
C LEU A 273 6.39 -4.50 -2.97
N TYR A 274 7.22 -3.66 -3.60
CA TYR A 274 8.37 -4.11 -4.39
C TYR A 274 9.40 -4.85 -3.53
N GLU A 275 9.69 -4.35 -2.33
CA GLU A 275 10.62 -5.00 -1.39
C GLU A 275 10.15 -6.39 -0.96
N GLN A 276 8.82 -6.65 -0.90
CA GLN A 276 8.32 -7.99 -0.64
C GLN A 276 8.69 -8.97 -1.78
N TYR A 277 8.63 -8.54 -3.05
CA TYR A 277 9.12 -9.37 -4.16
C TYR A 277 10.63 -9.60 -4.09
N LEU A 278 11.39 -8.57 -3.75
CA LEU A 278 12.84 -8.67 -3.58
C LEU A 278 13.21 -9.63 -2.44
N ALA A 279 12.47 -9.63 -1.35
CA ALA A 279 12.66 -10.54 -0.24
C ALA A 279 12.45 -12.01 -0.65
N ILE A 280 11.41 -12.29 -1.44
CA ILE A 280 11.16 -13.63 -1.98
C ILE A 280 12.31 -14.06 -2.91
N LEU A 281 12.74 -13.21 -3.84
CA LEU A 281 13.85 -13.48 -4.75
C LEU A 281 15.16 -13.74 -3.99
N ASN A 282 15.46 -12.95 -2.97
CA ASN A 282 16.66 -13.12 -2.15
C ASN A 282 16.64 -14.46 -1.41
N ARG A 283 15.48 -14.89 -0.90
CA ARG A 283 15.35 -16.21 -0.27
C ARG A 283 15.62 -17.33 -1.29
N TYR A 284 15.07 -17.23 -2.48
CA TYR A 284 15.33 -18.18 -3.57
C TYR A 284 16.80 -18.26 -3.92
N ASN A 285 17.47 -17.13 -4.13
CA ASN A 285 18.90 -17.09 -4.45
C ASN A 285 19.77 -17.70 -3.32
N GLN A 286 19.40 -17.51 -2.06
CA GLN A 286 20.08 -18.15 -0.93
C GLN A 286 19.95 -19.67 -0.95
N LEU A 287 18.81 -20.20 -1.39
CA LEU A 287 18.60 -21.63 -1.56
C LEU A 287 19.48 -22.20 -2.66
N GLN A 288 19.47 -21.56 -3.85
CA GLN A 288 20.22 -22.04 -5.00
C GLN A 288 21.74 -22.08 -4.75
N ARG A 289 22.30 -21.07 -4.09
CA ARG A 289 23.73 -21.05 -3.71
C ARG A 289 24.13 -22.21 -2.82
N LYS A 290 23.26 -22.67 -1.93
CA LYS A 290 23.56 -23.75 -0.97
C LYS A 290 23.36 -25.14 -1.58
N THR A 291 22.60 -25.26 -2.70
CA THR A 291 22.41 -26.50 -3.44
C THR A 291 23.44 -26.71 -4.55
N GLY A 292 24.36 -25.76 -4.75
CA GLY A 292 25.41 -25.83 -5.77
C GLY A 292 24.87 -25.68 -7.21
N ALA A 293 23.67 -25.15 -7.37
CA ALA A 293 22.98 -24.97 -8.66
C ALA A 293 23.29 -23.62 -9.36
N LEU A 294 24.22 -22.82 -8.78
CA LEU A 294 24.77 -21.60 -9.37
C LEU A 294 26.29 -21.70 -9.45
#